data_a52d1e30d1990c7cec0c999c610816e8
#
_entry.id   a52d1e30d1990c7cec0c999c610816e8
#
_cell.length_a   1.000
_cell.length_b   1.000
_cell.length_c   1.000
_cell.angle_alpha   90.00
_cell.angle_beta   90.00
_cell.angle_gamma   90.00
#
_symmetry.space_group_name_H-M   'P 1'
#
loop_
_entity.id
_entity.type
_entity.pdbx_description
1 polymer ?
#
loop_
_entity_poly.entity_id
_entity_poly.type
_entity_poly.pdbx_seq_one_letter_code
_entity_poly.pdbx_strand_id
1 'polypeptide(L)'
;MSQDINNTVARSKTRRVIKNLRWYVLVLFLLGVTVNYITRNSLGILAPELKESLGITTEQYSWIVGAFQIAYTIFQPLCGWLIDVIGLKIGFMVCAGIWALMCIFHAGAGSWLHLAILRFFMGASEAAATPANAKTIGEWFPKSERPVAAGWAGVGFSIGAMLAPPIIYFAHASFGWQGAFMFTGVLALLWVILWWAFYHNPEQHPNLSKDELAFIKQDNEPPAVKLPFLTALKTVSKNKRFYGIAIPAFMAEPAWAVLSFWVPLYLAKEHGMDLKQIAMFAWLPFLAADLGSVASGYLTRLYTRLFGCSRVNSVVASSVTGAFLMISLAVVAITRDPYITIVLISIGGFGHQIISCMLSALVVESFDKGQMATVNGMRGSAAWIASFLFSLLIGVTADKIGFNPLFIAMGFFDLIGALFLVAFIAERRAKRA
;
A
#
# COMPACT_ATOMS: atom_id res chain seq x y z
N MET A 1 74.18 -2.64 13.59
CA MET A 1 72.96 -2.32 14.32
C MET A 1 71.92 -1.87 13.29
N SER A 2 71.19 -2.80 12.78
CA SER A 2 70.21 -2.66 11.69
C SER A 2 68.85 -2.46 12.36
N GLN A 3 68.21 -1.34 12.06
CA GLN A 3 66.82 -1.13 12.48
C GLN A 3 65.92 -1.62 11.35
N ASP A 4 65.28 -2.74 11.56
CA ASP A 4 64.16 -3.26 10.80
C ASP A 4 62.91 -2.39 11.09
N ILE A 5 62.60 -1.51 10.13
CA ILE A 5 61.33 -0.78 10.15
C ILE A 5 60.27 -1.72 9.57
N ASN A 6 59.49 -2.28 10.48
CA ASN A 6 58.29 -3.05 10.17
C ASN A 6 57.28 -2.20 9.34
N ASN A 7 57.32 -2.38 8.06
CA ASN A 7 56.24 -1.92 7.16
C ASN A 7 55.02 -2.81 7.29
N THR A 8 54.21 -2.52 8.28
CA THR A 8 52.86 -3.06 8.35
C THR A 8 52.00 -2.37 7.27
N VAL A 9 52.13 -2.84 6.04
CA VAL A 9 51.21 -2.45 4.97
C VAL A 9 49.84 -3.01 5.34
N ALA A 10 49.02 -2.16 5.95
CA ALA A 10 47.60 -2.44 6.12
C ALA A 10 47.03 -2.73 4.72
N ARG A 11 46.73 -4.01 4.43
CA ARG A 11 46.00 -4.43 3.24
C ARG A 11 44.66 -3.69 3.23
N SER A 12 44.60 -2.56 2.55
CA SER A 12 43.36 -1.95 2.12
C SER A 12 42.60 -3.02 1.37
N LYS A 13 41.58 -3.62 1.98
CA LYS A 13 40.63 -4.46 1.28
C LYS A 13 40.07 -3.58 0.16
N THR A 14 40.47 -3.82 -1.07
CA THR A 14 39.90 -3.18 -2.25
C THR A 14 38.40 -3.45 -2.22
N ARG A 15 37.65 -2.44 -1.78
CA ARG A 15 36.18 -2.53 -1.68
C ARG A 15 35.65 -2.68 -3.09
N ARG A 16 34.88 -3.77 -3.33
CA ARG A 16 34.29 -4.08 -4.62
C ARG A 16 33.18 -3.04 -4.89
N VAL A 17 33.45 -2.13 -5.83
CA VAL A 17 32.45 -1.18 -6.30
C VAL A 17 31.36 -1.94 -7.07
N ILE A 18 30.10 -1.69 -6.73
CA ILE A 18 28.93 -2.27 -7.40
C ILE A 18 28.34 -1.19 -8.30
N LYS A 19 28.28 -1.48 -9.59
CA LYS A 19 27.70 -0.55 -10.58
C LYS A 19 26.17 -0.51 -10.44
N ASN A 20 25.59 0.68 -10.54
CA ASN A 20 24.14 0.91 -10.41
C ASN A 20 23.57 0.42 -9.06
N LEU A 21 24.30 0.63 -7.98
CA LEU A 21 23.98 0.17 -6.64
C LEU A 21 22.59 0.66 -6.17
N ARG A 22 22.16 1.84 -6.57
CA ARG A 22 20.84 2.41 -6.26
C ARG A 22 19.68 1.46 -6.60
N TRP A 23 19.80 0.72 -7.71
CA TRP A 23 18.78 -0.25 -8.13
C TRP A 23 18.77 -1.50 -7.24
N TYR A 24 19.92 -1.95 -6.75
CA TYR A 24 20.01 -3.06 -5.79
C TYR A 24 19.39 -2.67 -4.45
N VAL A 25 19.58 -1.42 -4.01
CA VAL A 25 18.92 -0.90 -2.81
C VAL A 25 17.41 -0.84 -3.01
N LEU A 26 16.94 -0.42 -4.19
CA LEU A 26 15.52 -0.46 -4.51
C LEU A 26 14.95 -1.89 -4.50
N VAL A 27 15.67 -2.87 -5.06
CA VAL A 27 15.25 -4.28 -5.01
C VAL A 27 15.20 -4.78 -3.57
N LEU A 28 16.16 -4.42 -2.73
CA LEU A 28 16.15 -4.76 -1.31
C LEU A 28 14.90 -4.18 -0.61
N PHE A 29 14.56 -2.92 -0.88
CA PHE A 29 13.34 -2.28 -0.40
C PHE A 29 12.09 -2.99 -0.93
N LEU A 30 12.03 -3.28 -2.22
CA LEU A 30 10.96 -4.03 -2.91
C LEU A 30 10.67 -5.37 -2.22
N LEU A 31 11.71 -6.15 -1.90
CA LEU A 31 11.58 -7.41 -1.17
C LEU A 31 10.92 -7.20 0.20
N GLY A 32 11.29 -6.13 0.90
CA GLY A 32 10.69 -5.80 2.20
C GLY A 32 9.20 -5.47 2.11
N VAL A 33 8.82 -4.69 1.11
CA VAL A 33 7.42 -4.35 0.88
C VAL A 33 6.62 -5.58 0.43
N THR A 34 7.22 -6.46 -0.38
CA THR A 34 6.61 -7.74 -0.77
C THR A 34 6.29 -8.58 0.48
N VAL A 35 7.27 -8.75 1.37
CA VAL A 35 7.07 -9.49 2.63
C VAL A 35 6.05 -8.80 3.54
N ASN A 36 6.08 -7.46 3.61
CA ASN A 36 5.08 -6.68 4.36
C ASN A 36 3.66 -6.99 3.91
N TYR A 37 3.41 -7.05 2.59
CA TYR A 37 2.08 -7.38 2.07
C TYR A 37 1.70 -8.85 2.26
N ILE A 38 2.66 -9.77 2.26
CA ILE A 38 2.41 -11.17 2.62
C ILE A 38 1.94 -11.25 4.09
N THR A 39 2.65 -10.62 5.03
CA THR A 39 2.28 -10.61 6.46
C THR A 39 0.94 -9.91 6.70
N ARG A 40 0.68 -8.80 6.02
CA ARG A 40 -0.58 -8.05 6.10
C ARG A 40 -1.79 -8.89 5.69
N ASN A 41 -1.70 -9.56 4.55
CA ASN A 41 -2.81 -10.33 3.99
C ASN A 41 -3.03 -11.69 4.69
N SER A 42 -2.11 -12.14 5.55
CA SER A 42 -2.25 -13.41 6.29
C SER A 42 -3.56 -13.50 7.08
N LEU A 43 -3.98 -12.41 7.71
CA LEU A 43 -5.25 -12.39 8.46
C LEU A 43 -6.45 -12.63 7.53
N GLY A 44 -6.52 -11.94 6.40
CA GLY A 44 -7.64 -12.05 5.46
C GLY A 44 -7.76 -13.45 4.87
N ILE A 45 -6.62 -14.04 4.48
CA ILE A 45 -6.57 -15.38 3.87
C ILE A 45 -6.94 -16.46 4.89
N LEU A 46 -6.47 -16.33 6.13
CA LEU A 46 -6.75 -17.27 7.22
C LEU A 46 -8.07 -16.95 7.96
N ALA A 47 -8.82 -15.93 7.56
CA ALA A 47 -10.03 -15.49 8.25
C ALA A 47 -11.08 -16.60 8.46
N PRO A 48 -11.39 -17.46 7.46
CA PRO A 48 -12.34 -18.56 7.65
C PRO A 48 -11.87 -19.52 8.77
N GLU A 49 -10.62 -19.92 8.71
CA GLU A 49 -9.99 -20.84 9.68
C GLU A 49 -9.94 -20.25 11.10
N LEU A 50 -9.55 -18.98 11.21
CA LEU A 50 -9.49 -18.27 12.50
C LEU A 50 -10.88 -18.12 13.13
N LYS A 51 -11.90 -17.87 12.31
CA LYS A 51 -13.28 -17.79 12.81
C LYS A 51 -13.78 -19.11 13.34
N GLU A 52 -13.46 -20.20 12.69
CA GLU A 52 -13.84 -21.55 13.11
C GLU A 52 -13.05 -21.98 14.34
N SER A 53 -11.72 -21.91 14.31
CA SER A 53 -10.85 -22.42 15.37
C SER A 53 -10.92 -21.64 16.68
N LEU A 54 -11.16 -20.32 16.64
CA LEU A 54 -11.23 -19.43 17.80
C LEU A 54 -12.65 -18.99 18.15
N GLY A 55 -13.68 -19.45 17.42
CA GLY A 55 -15.08 -19.08 17.66
C GLY A 55 -15.34 -17.58 17.45
N ILE A 56 -14.65 -16.94 16.51
CA ILE A 56 -14.72 -15.48 16.30
C ILE A 56 -15.95 -15.11 15.47
N THR A 57 -16.76 -14.17 16.00
CA THR A 57 -17.90 -13.60 15.26
C THR A 57 -17.42 -12.68 14.14
N THR A 58 -18.31 -12.38 13.16
CA THR A 58 -18.00 -11.43 12.09
C THR A 58 -17.75 -10.03 12.63
N GLU A 59 -18.47 -9.63 13.68
CA GLU A 59 -18.24 -8.36 14.38
C GLU A 59 -16.85 -8.31 15.04
N GLN A 60 -16.46 -9.36 15.78
CA GLN A 60 -15.14 -9.45 16.39
C GLN A 60 -14.02 -9.42 15.33
N TYR A 61 -14.22 -10.10 14.19
CA TYR A 61 -13.28 -10.05 13.08
C TYR A 61 -13.15 -8.63 12.50
N SER A 62 -14.26 -7.89 12.41
CA SER A 62 -14.20 -6.48 11.94
C SER A 62 -13.39 -5.58 12.87
N TRP A 63 -13.46 -5.81 14.20
CA TRP A 63 -12.61 -5.10 15.15
C TRP A 63 -11.12 -5.45 15.03
N ILE A 64 -10.80 -6.72 14.73
CA ILE A 64 -9.42 -7.15 14.46
C ILE A 64 -8.85 -6.41 13.22
N VAL A 65 -9.62 -6.35 12.14
CA VAL A 65 -9.26 -5.61 10.91
C VAL A 65 -9.20 -4.12 11.19
N GLY A 66 -10.20 -3.58 11.89
CA GLY A 66 -10.29 -2.16 12.24
C GLY A 66 -9.15 -1.68 13.12
N ALA A 67 -8.68 -2.52 14.06
CA ALA A 67 -7.54 -2.19 14.92
C ALA A 67 -6.27 -1.92 14.11
N PHE A 68 -6.01 -2.69 13.05
CA PHE A 68 -4.92 -2.44 12.12
C PHE A 68 -5.11 -1.12 11.36
N GLN A 69 -6.29 -0.90 10.82
CA GLN A 69 -6.58 0.26 9.98
C GLN A 69 -6.49 1.58 10.74
N ILE A 70 -7.05 1.64 11.95
CA ILE A 70 -6.97 2.86 12.78
C ILE A 70 -5.54 3.12 13.27
N ALA A 71 -4.81 2.07 13.65
CA ALA A 71 -3.41 2.20 14.01
C ALA A 71 -2.58 2.72 12.83
N TYR A 72 -2.77 2.16 11.64
CA TYR A 72 -2.09 2.61 10.43
C TYR A 72 -2.36 4.09 10.14
N THR A 73 -3.61 4.54 10.28
CA THR A 73 -4.02 5.94 10.10
C THR A 73 -3.26 6.89 11.03
N ILE A 74 -3.19 6.53 12.32
CA ILE A 74 -2.59 7.37 13.37
C ILE A 74 -1.06 7.38 13.27
N PHE A 75 -0.47 6.20 13.07
CA PHE A 75 0.97 6.03 13.18
C PHE A 75 1.74 6.34 11.89
N GLN A 76 1.09 6.44 10.72
CA GLN A 76 1.78 6.75 9.48
C GLN A 76 2.58 8.08 9.52
N PRO A 77 2.03 9.21 10.00
CA PRO A 77 2.80 10.43 10.17
C PRO A 77 3.90 10.31 11.23
N LEU A 78 3.65 9.56 12.31
CA LEU A 78 4.62 9.35 13.38
C LEU A 78 5.80 8.50 12.90
N CYS A 79 5.57 7.44 12.14
CA CYS A 79 6.61 6.64 11.52
C CYS A 79 7.44 7.45 10.53
N GLY A 80 6.82 8.32 9.74
CA GLY A 80 7.52 9.24 8.85
C GLY A 80 8.47 10.16 9.62
N TRP A 81 7.98 10.78 10.68
CA TRP A 81 8.78 11.62 11.56
C TRP A 81 9.94 10.82 12.22
N LEU A 82 9.66 9.63 12.74
CA LEU A 82 10.67 8.76 13.34
C LEU A 82 11.79 8.45 12.34
N ILE A 83 11.44 8.07 11.11
CA ILE A 83 12.41 7.80 10.04
C ILE A 83 13.21 9.06 9.68
N ASP A 84 12.61 10.25 9.75
CA ASP A 84 13.32 11.51 9.49
C ASP A 84 14.32 11.86 10.59
N VAL A 85 14.00 11.56 11.84
CA VAL A 85 14.86 11.86 13.00
C VAL A 85 16.03 10.88 13.11
N ILE A 86 15.74 9.57 13.12
CA ILE A 86 16.77 8.54 13.39
C ILE A 86 17.39 7.95 12.11
N GLY A 87 16.93 8.40 10.95
CA GLY A 87 17.38 7.93 9.63
C GLY A 87 16.64 6.68 9.14
N LEU A 88 16.65 6.52 7.82
CA LEU A 88 15.90 5.46 7.15
C LEU A 88 16.36 4.06 7.56
N LYS A 89 17.68 3.83 7.68
CA LYS A 89 18.23 2.51 8.05
C LYS A 89 17.62 1.98 9.35
N ILE A 90 17.74 2.75 10.42
CA ILE A 90 17.34 2.33 11.76
C ILE A 90 15.83 2.46 11.92
N GLY A 91 15.23 3.57 11.48
CA GLY A 91 13.79 3.83 11.62
C GLY A 91 12.93 2.77 10.95
N PHE A 92 13.26 2.43 9.71
CA PHE A 92 12.50 1.40 9.00
C PHE A 92 12.79 -0.01 9.55
N MET A 93 14.06 -0.30 9.94
CA MET A 93 14.43 -1.57 10.56
C MET A 93 13.66 -1.84 11.85
N VAL A 94 13.55 -0.85 12.74
CA VAL A 94 12.83 -0.97 14.02
C VAL A 94 11.33 -1.24 13.76
N CYS A 95 10.71 -0.45 12.89
CA CYS A 95 9.32 -0.68 12.52
C CYS A 95 9.12 -2.07 11.89
N ALA A 96 10.02 -2.48 10.99
CA ALA A 96 9.98 -3.78 10.36
C ALA A 96 10.15 -4.93 11.36
N GLY A 97 11.05 -4.80 12.31
CA GLY A 97 11.23 -5.76 13.38
C GLY A 97 9.98 -5.93 14.24
N ILE A 98 9.32 -4.80 14.57
CA ILE A 98 8.07 -4.84 15.35
C ILE A 98 6.98 -5.57 14.58
N TRP A 99 6.68 -5.24 13.31
CA TRP A 99 5.62 -5.95 12.58
C TRP A 99 5.94 -7.43 12.40
N ALA A 100 7.20 -7.79 12.18
CA ALA A 100 7.62 -9.18 12.06
C ALA A 100 7.37 -9.97 13.35
N LEU A 101 7.74 -9.40 14.52
CA LEU A 101 7.46 -10.00 15.82
C LEU A 101 5.96 -10.08 16.11
N MET A 102 5.20 -9.01 15.82
CA MET A 102 3.75 -9.05 15.97
C MET A 102 3.13 -10.15 15.10
N CYS A 103 3.61 -10.33 13.86
CA CYS A 103 3.17 -11.42 13.00
C CYS A 103 3.43 -12.79 13.63
N ILE A 104 4.62 -13.03 14.18
CA ILE A 104 4.95 -14.28 14.88
C ILE A 104 4.04 -14.49 16.09
N PHE A 105 3.79 -13.45 16.89
CA PHE A 105 2.97 -13.55 18.08
C PHE A 105 1.49 -13.86 17.78
N HIS A 106 1.00 -13.60 16.55
CA HIS A 106 -0.33 -14.07 16.15
C HIS A 106 -0.49 -15.58 16.32
N ALA A 107 0.57 -16.37 16.17
CA ALA A 107 0.53 -17.81 16.39
C ALA A 107 0.13 -18.23 17.80
N GLY A 108 0.38 -17.39 18.81
CA GLY A 108 -0.02 -17.61 20.21
C GLY A 108 -1.36 -16.99 20.58
N ALA A 109 -2.13 -16.45 19.63
CA ALA A 109 -3.39 -15.81 19.94
C ALA A 109 -4.48 -16.83 20.30
N GLY A 110 -5.02 -16.72 21.51
CA GLY A 110 -6.10 -17.57 22.00
C GLY A 110 -7.48 -16.88 22.02
N SER A 111 -7.60 -15.66 21.53
CA SER A 111 -8.85 -14.91 21.48
C SER A 111 -8.83 -13.82 20.42
N TRP A 112 -10.03 -13.34 20.02
CA TRP A 112 -10.16 -12.22 19.11
C TRP A 112 -9.49 -10.93 19.62
N LEU A 113 -9.52 -10.71 20.94
CA LEU A 113 -8.90 -9.52 21.54
C LEU A 113 -7.36 -9.56 21.43
N HIS A 114 -6.74 -10.74 21.62
CA HIS A 114 -5.31 -10.91 21.39
C HIS A 114 -4.95 -10.58 19.94
N LEU A 115 -5.72 -11.09 18.98
CA LEU A 115 -5.52 -10.77 17.55
C LEU A 115 -5.69 -9.27 17.29
N ALA A 116 -6.69 -8.61 17.87
CA ALA A 116 -6.92 -7.18 17.69
C ALA A 116 -5.76 -6.33 18.24
N ILE A 117 -5.23 -6.67 19.42
CA ILE A 117 -4.08 -5.99 20.02
C ILE A 117 -2.82 -6.17 19.13
N LEU A 118 -2.55 -7.40 18.69
CA LEU A 118 -1.42 -7.68 17.82
C LEU A 118 -1.54 -6.96 16.47
N ARG A 119 -2.74 -6.91 15.91
CA ARG A 119 -3.05 -6.18 14.68
C ARG A 119 -2.88 -4.67 14.84
N PHE A 120 -3.24 -4.11 15.99
CA PHE A 120 -3.00 -2.70 16.27
C PHE A 120 -1.50 -2.36 16.21
N PHE A 121 -0.65 -3.10 16.93
CA PHE A 121 0.79 -2.86 16.91
C PHE A 121 1.43 -3.19 15.56
N MET A 122 0.92 -4.20 14.85
CA MET A 122 1.34 -4.51 13.50
C MET A 122 1.00 -3.36 12.55
N GLY A 123 -0.24 -2.84 12.58
CA GLY A 123 -0.65 -1.70 11.77
C GLY A 123 0.13 -0.42 12.08
N ALA A 124 0.39 -0.16 13.37
CA ALA A 124 1.20 0.97 13.82
C ALA A 124 2.62 0.94 13.23
N SER A 125 3.24 -0.23 13.20
CA SER A 125 4.61 -0.41 12.69
C SER A 125 4.68 -0.53 11.15
N GLU A 126 3.73 -1.21 10.52
CA GLU A 126 3.63 -1.30 9.06
C GLU A 126 3.36 0.05 8.38
N ALA A 127 2.79 1.00 9.10
CA ALA A 127 2.56 2.37 8.62
C ALA A 127 3.86 3.07 8.18
N ALA A 128 5.02 2.58 8.59
CA ALA A 128 6.34 3.05 8.17
C ALA A 128 6.66 2.78 6.69
N ALA A 129 6.01 1.81 6.05
CA ALA A 129 6.36 1.37 4.69
C ALA A 129 6.21 2.49 3.64
N THR A 130 5.15 3.29 3.72
CA THR A 130 4.89 4.40 2.77
C THR A 130 5.92 5.53 2.92
N PRO A 131 6.19 6.10 4.10
CA PRO A 131 7.23 7.11 4.25
C PRO A 131 8.64 6.57 3.96
N ALA A 132 8.94 5.31 4.30
CA ALA A 132 10.20 4.67 3.95
C ALA A 132 10.40 4.56 2.43
N ASN A 133 9.33 4.24 1.68
CA ASN A 133 9.36 4.24 0.21
C ASN A 133 9.76 5.60 -0.36
N ALA A 134 9.06 6.65 0.04
CA ALA A 134 9.33 8.00 -0.43
C ALA A 134 10.77 8.43 -0.11
N LYS A 135 11.26 8.10 1.11
CA LYS A 135 12.61 8.45 1.54
C LYS A 135 13.69 7.64 0.83
N THR A 136 13.47 6.34 0.62
CA THR A 136 14.40 5.49 -0.18
C THR A 136 14.59 6.07 -1.58
N ILE A 137 13.50 6.43 -2.25
CA ILE A 137 13.54 7.02 -3.60
C ILE A 137 14.21 8.39 -3.57
N GLY A 138 13.87 9.23 -2.58
CA GLY A 138 14.41 10.57 -2.44
C GLY A 138 15.91 10.60 -2.16
N GLU A 139 16.45 9.66 -1.36
CA GLU A 139 17.86 9.59 -0.98
C GLU A 139 18.74 8.90 -2.04
N TRP A 140 18.20 7.90 -2.76
CA TRP A 140 18.98 7.06 -3.66
C TRP A 140 18.85 7.38 -5.15
N PHE A 141 17.85 8.19 -5.53
CA PHE A 141 17.61 8.48 -6.95
C PHE A 141 17.62 9.98 -7.27
N PRO A 142 18.29 10.39 -8.36
CA PRO A 142 18.17 11.75 -8.89
C PRO A 142 16.75 11.98 -9.40
N LYS A 143 16.31 13.24 -9.48
CA LYS A 143 14.94 13.63 -9.91
C LYS A 143 14.51 12.96 -11.22
N SER A 144 15.41 12.84 -12.17
CA SER A 144 15.14 12.24 -13.47
C SER A 144 14.70 10.76 -13.41
N GLU A 145 15.20 10.00 -12.43
CA GLU A 145 14.91 8.57 -12.27
C GLU A 145 13.84 8.27 -11.21
N ARG A 146 13.47 9.22 -10.34
CA ARG A 146 12.48 9.03 -9.27
C ARG A 146 11.13 8.50 -9.76
N PRO A 147 10.55 8.96 -10.89
CA PRO A 147 9.29 8.40 -11.38
C PRO A 147 9.37 6.92 -11.73
N VAL A 148 10.51 6.49 -12.31
CA VAL A 148 10.75 5.08 -12.66
C VAL A 148 10.95 4.24 -11.39
N ALA A 149 11.76 4.74 -10.44
CA ALA A 149 11.98 4.08 -9.17
C ALA A 149 10.67 3.93 -8.36
N ALA A 150 9.81 4.96 -8.36
CA ALA A 150 8.49 4.90 -7.70
C ALA A 150 7.56 3.88 -8.37
N GLY A 151 7.59 3.78 -9.68
CA GLY A 151 6.84 2.74 -10.41
C GLY A 151 7.29 1.33 -10.00
N TRP A 152 8.58 1.07 -9.98
CA TRP A 152 9.11 -0.22 -9.52
C TRP A 152 8.81 -0.49 -8.06
N ALA A 153 8.92 0.50 -7.18
CA ALA A 153 8.57 0.33 -5.76
C ALA A 153 7.09 -0.07 -5.59
N GLY A 154 6.19 0.45 -6.43
CA GLY A 154 4.78 0.07 -6.46
C GLY A 154 4.57 -1.43 -6.78
N VAL A 155 5.40 -1.98 -7.67
CA VAL A 155 5.32 -3.41 -8.04
C VAL A 155 5.56 -4.34 -6.85
N GLY A 156 6.36 -3.94 -5.86
CA GLY A 156 6.59 -4.74 -4.65
C GLY A 156 5.33 -4.96 -3.80
N PHE A 157 4.49 -3.95 -3.70
CA PHE A 157 3.20 -4.06 -2.99
C PHE A 157 2.28 -5.09 -3.64
N SER A 158 2.20 -5.05 -4.95
CA SER A 158 1.36 -5.95 -5.74
C SER A 158 1.86 -7.38 -5.76
N ILE A 159 3.17 -7.58 -5.98
CA ILE A 159 3.78 -8.92 -5.91
C ILE A 159 3.50 -9.55 -4.53
N GLY A 160 3.63 -8.78 -3.44
CA GLY A 160 3.33 -9.25 -2.10
C GLY A 160 1.87 -9.69 -1.95
N ALA A 161 0.93 -8.90 -2.45
CA ALA A 161 -0.50 -9.24 -2.42
C ALA A 161 -0.84 -10.48 -3.24
N MET A 162 -0.20 -10.65 -4.43
CA MET A 162 -0.40 -11.82 -5.29
C MET A 162 0.24 -13.09 -4.71
N LEU A 163 1.41 -12.98 -4.10
CA LEU A 163 2.12 -14.13 -3.53
C LEU A 163 1.55 -14.55 -2.16
N ALA A 164 0.84 -13.68 -1.46
CA ALA A 164 0.30 -13.97 -0.15
C ALA A 164 -0.61 -15.22 -0.13
N PRO A 165 -1.65 -15.36 -0.99
CA PRO A 165 -2.53 -16.52 -0.93
C PRO A 165 -1.80 -17.87 -1.10
N PRO A 166 -0.97 -18.11 -2.12
CA PRO A 166 -0.28 -19.38 -2.26
C PRO A 166 0.72 -19.64 -1.14
N ILE A 167 1.52 -18.65 -0.72
CA ILE A 167 2.51 -18.82 0.36
C ILE A 167 1.82 -19.18 1.67
N ILE A 168 0.74 -18.48 2.01
CA ILE A 168 0.00 -18.70 3.26
C ILE A 168 -0.70 -20.06 3.23
N TYR A 169 -1.27 -20.45 2.08
CA TYR A 169 -1.86 -21.76 1.91
C TYR A 169 -0.84 -22.89 2.16
N PHE A 170 0.35 -22.82 1.55
CA PHE A 170 1.40 -23.82 1.76
C PHE A 170 1.84 -23.89 3.22
N ALA A 171 2.05 -22.75 3.86
CA ALA A 171 2.42 -22.70 5.27
C ALA A 171 1.30 -23.26 6.17
N HIS A 172 0.03 -22.93 5.88
CA HIS A 172 -1.13 -23.45 6.58
C HIS A 172 -1.28 -24.96 6.41
N ALA A 173 -1.16 -25.47 5.19
CA ALA A 173 -1.29 -26.90 4.92
C ALA A 173 -0.24 -27.74 5.63
N SER A 174 0.94 -27.17 5.90
CA SER A 174 2.06 -27.87 6.56
C SER A 174 2.04 -27.71 8.08
N PHE A 175 1.61 -26.55 8.60
CA PHE A 175 1.82 -26.17 10.01
C PHE A 175 0.60 -25.55 10.67
N GLY A 176 -0.59 -25.59 10.04
CA GLY A 176 -1.80 -24.92 10.52
C GLY A 176 -1.71 -23.38 10.45
N TRP A 177 -2.78 -22.71 10.94
CA TRP A 177 -2.81 -21.23 10.89
C TRP A 177 -1.75 -20.56 11.78
N GLN A 178 -1.41 -21.17 12.93
CA GLN A 178 -0.34 -20.70 13.79
C GLN A 178 1.01 -20.74 13.05
N GLY A 179 1.30 -21.86 12.38
CA GLY A 179 2.52 -22.02 11.61
C GLY A 179 2.60 -21.08 10.41
N ALA A 180 1.47 -20.74 9.79
CA ALA A 180 1.43 -19.76 8.71
C ALA A 180 1.83 -18.35 9.17
N PHE A 181 1.36 -17.89 10.34
CA PHE A 181 1.80 -16.63 10.94
C PHE A 181 3.28 -16.66 11.35
N MET A 182 3.73 -17.77 11.96
CA MET A 182 5.15 -17.93 12.31
C MET A 182 6.04 -17.89 11.07
N PHE A 183 5.69 -18.62 10.03
CA PHE A 183 6.45 -18.69 8.78
C PHE A 183 6.58 -17.31 8.13
N THR A 184 5.46 -16.60 7.96
CA THR A 184 5.46 -15.27 7.32
C THR A 184 6.19 -14.23 8.19
N GLY A 185 6.06 -14.31 9.51
CA GLY A 185 6.79 -13.44 10.43
C GLY A 185 8.29 -13.71 10.46
N VAL A 186 8.72 -14.98 10.40
CA VAL A 186 10.14 -15.36 10.27
C VAL A 186 10.71 -14.86 8.95
N LEU A 187 9.95 -14.97 7.85
CA LEU A 187 10.36 -14.41 6.56
C LEU A 187 10.59 -12.89 6.66
N ALA A 188 9.75 -12.18 7.40
CA ALA A 188 9.92 -10.75 7.66
C ALA A 188 11.18 -10.47 8.51
N LEU A 189 11.46 -11.26 9.55
CA LEU A 189 12.69 -11.12 10.33
C LEU A 189 13.96 -11.36 9.50
N LEU A 190 13.94 -12.36 8.63
CA LEU A 190 15.04 -12.61 7.70
C LEU A 190 15.30 -11.40 6.80
N TRP A 191 14.22 -10.77 6.30
CA TRP A 191 14.37 -9.54 5.53
C TRP A 191 14.92 -8.38 6.39
N VAL A 192 14.53 -8.24 7.64
CA VAL A 192 15.10 -7.23 8.58
C VAL A 192 16.60 -7.40 8.72
N ILE A 193 17.08 -8.66 8.81
CA ILE A 193 18.51 -8.96 8.86
C ILE A 193 19.21 -8.55 7.56
N LEU A 194 18.60 -8.85 6.40
CA LEU A 194 19.13 -8.42 5.10
C LEU A 194 19.19 -6.89 5.00
N TRP A 195 18.13 -6.19 5.45
CA TRP A 195 18.11 -4.74 5.48
C TRP A 195 19.21 -4.16 6.35
N TRP A 196 19.38 -4.66 7.56
CA TRP A 196 20.44 -4.23 8.47
C TRP A 196 21.84 -4.42 7.88
N ALA A 197 22.08 -5.56 7.23
CA ALA A 197 23.36 -5.93 6.68
C ALA A 197 23.72 -5.15 5.40
N PHE A 198 22.76 -4.93 4.51
CA PHE A 198 23.03 -4.42 3.16
C PHE A 198 22.62 -2.96 2.96
N TYR A 199 21.64 -2.44 3.69
CA TYR A 199 21.26 -1.05 3.53
C TYR A 199 22.22 -0.12 4.27
N HIS A 200 22.67 0.93 3.60
CA HIS A 200 23.39 2.07 4.18
C HIS A 200 22.92 3.34 3.49
N ASN A 201 23.13 4.51 4.10
CA ASN A 201 22.89 5.77 3.43
C ASN A 201 23.89 5.96 2.27
N PRO A 202 23.54 6.68 1.20
CA PRO A 202 24.43 6.85 0.04
C PRO A 202 25.83 7.31 0.39
N GLU A 203 25.97 8.28 1.30
CA GLU A 203 27.28 8.83 1.72
C GLU A 203 28.15 7.82 2.48
N GLN A 204 27.55 6.82 3.11
CA GLN A 204 28.21 5.86 3.98
C GLN A 204 28.32 4.47 3.35
N HIS A 205 27.76 4.29 2.13
CA HIS A 205 27.69 2.95 1.54
C HIS A 205 29.07 2.49 1.04
N PRO A 206 29.63 1.39 1.59
CA PRO A 206 31.03 1.00 1.33
C PRO A 206 31.32 0.63 -0.14
N ASN A 207 30.29 0.23 -0.90
CA ASN A 207 30.41 -0.27 -2.27
C ASN A 207 29.91 0.72 -3.33
N LEU A 208 29.51 1.94 -2.93
CA LEU A 208 29.07 2.99 -3.86
C LEU A 208 30.26 3.70 -4.45
N SER A 209 30.29 3.87 -5.79
CA SER A 209 31.31 4.66 -6.47
C SER A 209 31.11 6.16 -6.22
N LYS A 210 32.19 6.93 -6.29
CA LYS A 210 32.12 8.39 -6.20
C LYS A 210 31.29 8.99 -7.33
N ASP A 211 31.42 8.44 -8.53
CA ASP A 211 30.69 8.91 -9.72
C ASP A 211 29.18 8.65 -9.58
N GLU A 212 28.77 7.49 -9.06
CA GLU A 212 27.35 7.19 -8.80
C GLU A 212 26.80 8.05 -7.67
N LEU A 213 27.58 8.31 -6.61
CA LEU A 213 27.19 9.25 -5.56
C LEU A 213 26.99 10.67 -6.12
N ALA A 214 27.90 11.13 -6.99
CA ALA A 214 27.77 12.43 -7.66
C ALA A 214 26.52 12.47 -8.56
N PHE A 215 26.24 11.38 -9.28
CA PHE A 215 25.03 11.25 -10.09
C PHE A 215 23.74 11.28 -9.23
N ILE A 216 23.70 10.60 -8.09
CA ILE A 216 22.56 10.62 -7.17
C ILE A 216 22.30 12.04 -6.65
N LYS A 217 23.37 12.80 -6.38
CA LYS A 217 23.31 14.16 -5.81
C LYS A 217 23.32 15.30 -6.83
N GLN A 218 23.27 15.01 -8.13
CA GLN A 218 23.41 16.03 -9.20
C GLN A 218 22.37 17.16 -9.13
N ASP A 219 21.20 16.91 -8.54
CA ASP A 219 20.11 17.88 -8.52
C ASP A 219 20.26 18.98 -7.46
N ASN A 220 21.25 18.91 -6.55
CA ASN A 220 21.54 19.88 -5.48
C ASN A 220 20.26 20.48 -4.86
N GLU A 221 19.32 19.61 -4.44
CA GLU A 221 18.04 20.07 -3.93
C GLU A 221 18.22 20.84 -2.61
N PRO A 222 17.76 22.10 -2.55
CA PRO A 222 17.69 22.78 -1.26
C PRO A 222 16.72 22.02 -0.35
N PRO A 223 16.99 22.01 0.96
CA PRO A 223 16.08 21.39 1.91
C PRO A 223 14.68 22.00 1.74
N ALA A 224 13.66 21.15 1.61
CA ALA A 224 12.28 21.61 1.47
C ALA A 224 11.92 22.50 2.64
N VAL A 225 11.39 23.70 2.38
CA VAL A 225 10.87 24.59 3.43
C VAL A 225 9.72 23.87 4.10
N LYS A 226 9.96 23.34 5.29
CA LYS A 226 8.97 22.64 6.10
C LYS A 226 8.07 23.66 6.76
N LEU A 227 6.85 23.79 6.30
CA LEU A 227 5.81 24.48 7.06
C LEU A 227 5.56 23.71 8.37
N PRO A 228 5.28 24.41 9.50
CA PRO A 228 4.81 23.74 10.70
C PRO A 228 3.60 22.85 10.38
N PHE A 229 3.58 21.64 10.89
CA PHE A 229 2.60 20.60 10.53
C PHE A 229 1.15 21.09 10.56
N LEU A 230 0.74 21.75 11.67
CA LEU A 230 -0.62 22.28 11.82
C LEU A 230 -0.95 23.39 10.79
N THR A 231 0.05 24.20 10.42
CA THR A 231 -0.13 25.25 9.41
C THR A 231 -0.33 24.64 8.03
N ALA A 232 0.44 23.60 7.69
CA ALA A 232 0.28 22.87 6.44
C ALA A 232 -1.11 22.21 6.34
N LEU A 233 -1.56 21.52 7.40
CA LEU A 233 -2.90 20.94 7.47
C LEU A 233 -4.00 21.99 7.29
N LYS A 234 -3.91 23.13 8.00
CA LYS A 234 -4.88 24.21 7.90
C LYS A 234 -4.92 24.84 6.50
N THR A 235 -3.78 24.96 5.85
CA THR A 235 -3.69 25.50 4.48
C THR A 235 -4.35 24.58 3.48
N VAL A 236 -4.06 23.27 3.54
CA VAL A 236 -4.64 22.25 2.67
C VAL A 236 -6.15 22.13 2.89
N SER A 237 -6.61 22.08 4.14
CA SER A 237 -8.05 21.95 4.46
C SER A 237 -8.91 23.12 4.01
N LYS A 238 -8.34 24.30 3.79
CA LYS A 238 -9.05 25.46 3.21
C LYS A 238 -9.19 25.40 1.70
N ASN A 239 -8.41 24.56 1.02
CA ASN A 239 -8.45 24.45 -0.43
C ASN A 239 -9.57 23.51 -0.88
N LYS A 240 -10.56 24.05 -1.62
CA LYS A 240 -11.71 23.25 -2.13
C LYS A 240 -11.27 22.08 -3.02
N ARG A 241 -10.16 22.20 -3.78
CA ARG A 241 -9.64 21.13 -4.61
C ARG A 241 -9.21 19.90 -3.80
N PHE A 242 -8.80 20.12 -2.53
CA PHE A 242 -8.47 19.02 -1.62
C PHE A 242 -9.67 18.08 -1.44
N TYR A 243 -10.85 18.61 -1.22
CA TYR A 243 -12.07 17.78 -1.06
C TYR A 243 -12.46 17.05 -2.33
N GLY A 244 -12.17 17.63 -3.50
CA GLY A 244 -12.35 16.98 -4.79
C GLY A 244 -11.42 15.75 -4.99
N ILE A 245 -10.37 15.61 -4.18
CA ILE A 245 -9.46 14.45 -4.19
C ILE A 245 -9.70 13.56 -2.97
N ALA A 246 -9.92 14.13 -1.78
CA ALA A 246 -10.07 13.38 -0.54
C ALA A 246 -11.38 12.60 -0.46
N ILE A 247 -12.50 13.17 -0.96
CA ILE A 247 -13.80 12.48 -0.96
C ILE A 247 -13.79 11.26 -1.90
N PRO A 248 -13.32 11.35 -3.16
CA PRO A 248 -13.16 10.17 -3.99
C PRO A 248 -12.24 9.12 -3.37
N ALA A 249 -11.14 9.52 -2.72
CA ALA A 249 -10.27 8.58 -2.03
C ALA A 249 -10.97 7.87 -0.85
N PHE A 250 -11.76 8.62 -0.07
CA PHE A 250 -12.61 8.08 0.99
C PHE A 250 -13.64 7.08 0.45
N MET A 251 -14.26 7.37 -0.70
CA MET A 251 -15.27 6.49 -1.30
C MET A 251 -14.67 5.24 -1.93
N ALA A 252 -13.46 5.31 -2.49
CA ALA A 252 -12.82 4.19 -3.18
C ALA A 252 -12.19 3.17 -2.22
N GLU A 253 -11.62 3.60 -1.10
CA GLU A 253 -10.80 2.75 -0.23
C GLU A 253 -11.53 1.58 0.42
N PRO A 254 -12.84 1.63 0.75
CA PRO A 254 -13.58 0.46 1.23
C PRO A 254 -13.45 -0.76 0.31
N ALA A 255 -13.41 -0.58 -1.00
CA ALA A 255 -13.23 -1.68 -1.94
C ALA A 255 -11.86 -2.35 -1.77
N TRP A 256 -10.79 -1.56 -1.58
CA TRP A 256 -9.46 -2.13 -1.31
C TRP A 256 -9.38 -2.88 0.01
N ALA A 257 -10.03 -2.36 1.06
CA ALA A 257 -10.12 -3.05 2.34
C ALA A 257 -10.87 -4.39 2.23
N VAL A 258 -11.95 -4.42 1.44
CA VAL A 258 -12.70 -5.66 1.18
C VAL A 258 -11.85 -6.67 0.42
N LEU A 259 -11.14 -6.25 -0.63
CA LEU A 259 -10.20 -7.11 -1.37
C LEU A 259 -9.16 -7.73 -0.45
N SER A 260 -8.58 -6.95 0.45
CA SER A 260 -7.46 -7.39 1.29
C SER A 260 -7.87 -8.26 2.48
N PHE A 261 -9.04 -7.99 3.08
CA PHE A 261 -9.39 -8.57 4.38
C PHE A 261 -10.70 -9.37 4.38
N TRP A 262 -11.61 -9.14 3.43
CA TRP A 262 -12.96 -9.70 3.47
C TRP A 262 -13.28 -10.66 2.34
N VAL A 263 -12.66 -10.52 1.17
CA VAL A 263 -12.93 -11.39 0.01
C VAL A 263 -12.70 -12.87 0.33
N PRO A 264 -11.62 -13.30 1.01
CA PRO A 264 -11.46 -14.71 1.36
C PRO A 264 -12.60 -15.24 2.23
N LEU A 265 -13.01 -14.46 3.24
CA LEU A 265 -14.13 -14.83 4.10
C LEU A 265 -15.48 -14.86 3.34
N TYR A 266 -15.69 -13.89 2.44
CA TYR A 266 -16.87 -13.83 1.57
C TYR A 266 -16.96 -15.08 0.67
N LEU A 267 -15.86 -15.43 -0.01
CA LEU A 267 -15.81 -16.61 -0.89
C LEU A 267 -16.05 -17.92 -0.12
N ALA A 268 -15.51 -18.03 1.11
CA ALA A 268 -15.75 -19.19 1.96
C ALA A 268 -17.21 -19.26 2.41
N LYS A 269 -17.78 -18.14 2.90
CA LYS A 269 -19.11 -18.12 3.52
C LYS A 269 -20.26 -18.19 2.52
N GLU A 270 -20.18 -17.42 1.42
CA GLU A 270 -21.27 -17.30 0.45
C GLU A 270 -21.15 -18.30 -0.72
N HIS A 271 -19.94 -18.74 -1.03
CA HIS A 271 -19.70 -19.64 -2.17
C HIS A 271 -19.14 -21.02 -1.75
N GLY A 272 -18.90 -21.25 -0.45
CA GLY A 272 -18.40 -22.55 0.06
C GLY A 272 -16.98 -22.90 -0.44
N MET A 273 -16.18 -21.95 -0.86
CA MET A 273 -14.82 -22.19 -1.34
C MET A 273 -13.90 -22.57 -0.17
N ASP A 274 -13.14 -23.63 -0.35
CA ASP A 274 -12.11 -24.04 0.59
C ASP A 274 -10.84 -23.13 0.47
N LEU A 275 -9.93 -23.24 1.43
CA LEU A 275 -8.73 -22.42 1.49
C LEU A 275 -7.84 -22.62 0.24
N LYS A 276 -7.81 -23.83 -0.33
CA LYS A 276 -7.05 -24.15 -1.55
C LYS A 276 -7.63 -23.40 -2.75
N GLN A 277 -8.94 -23.43 -2.94
CA GLN A 277 -9.64 -22.70 -4.00
C GLN A 277 -9.43 -21.18 -3.86
N ILE A 278 -9.56 -20.67 -2.63
CA ILE A 278 -9.28 -19.25 -2.34
C ILE A 278 -7.83 -18.90 -2.71
N ALA A 279 -6.85 -19.72 -2.31
CA ALA A 279 -5.45 -19.49 -2.63
C ALA A 279 -5.16 -19.51 -4.14
N MET A 280 -5.92 -20.33 -4.91
CA MET A 280 -5.76 -20.40 -6.36
C MET A 280 -6.29 -19.18 -7.11
N PHE A 281 -7.25 -18.44 -6.55
CA PHE A 281 -7.97 -17.39 -7.29
C PHE A 281 -7.95 -16.02 -6.64
N ALA A 282 -7.76 -15.89 -5.31
CA ALA A 282 -7.84 -14.61 -4.59
C ALA A 282 -6.71 -13.61 -4.95
N TRP A 283 -5.70 -14.01 -5.68
CA TRP A 283 -4.66 -13.12 -6.20
C TRP A 283 -5.06 -12.41 -7.50
N LEU A 284 -6.05 -12.94 -8.25
CA LEU A 284 -6.48 -12.37 -9.53
C LEU A 284 -6.98 -10.92 -9.43
N PRO A 285 -7.76 -10.51 -8.42
CA PRO A 285 -8.16 -9.11 -8.26
C PRO A 285 -6.97 -8.16 -8.08
N PHE A 286 -5.89 -8.58 -7.43
CA PHE A 286 -4.68 -7.77 -7.27
C PHE A 286 -3.91 -7.64 -8.58
N LEU A 287 -3.81 -8.71 -9.36
CA LEU A 287 -3.24 -8.65 -10.72
C LEU A 287 -4.06 -7.69 -11.61
N ALA A 288 -5.38 -7.80 -11.56
CA ALA A 288 -6.26 -6.91 -12.32
C ALA A 288 -6.08 -5.44 -11.88
N ALA A 289 -5.91 -5.19 -10.58
CA ALA A 289 -5.60 -3.87 -10.06
C ALA A 289 -4.30 -3.31 -10.67
N ASP A 290 -3.23 -4.10 -10.76
CA ASP A 290 -1.97 -3.67 -11.38
C ASP A 290 -2.14 -3.34 -12.86
N LEU A 291 -2.87 -4.16 -13.58
CA LEU A 291 -3.23 -3.86 -14.97
C LEU A 291 -4.03 -2.55 -15.08
N GLY A 292 -4.92 -2.27 -14.11
CA GLY A 292 -5.64 -1.01 -13.99
C GLY A 292 -4.71 0.19 -13.77
N SER A 293 -3.69 0.03 -12.94
CA SER A 293 -2.65 1.05 -12.73
C SER A 293 -1.96 1.41 -14.04
N VAL A 294 -1.51 0.41 -14.79
CA VAL A 294 -0.87 0.61 -16.12
C VAL A 294 -1.85 1.23 -17.11
N ALA A 295 -3.08 0.71 -17.18
CA ALA A 295 -4.11 1.19 -18.09
C ALA A 295 -4.49 2.65 -17.85
N SER A 296 -4.40 3.13 -16.60
CA SER A 296 -4.76 4.50 -16.22
C SER A 296 -4.00 5.57 -17.00
N GLY A 297 -2.70 5.36 -17.23
CA GLY A 297 -1.86 6.25 -18.03
C GLY A 297 -2.22 6.24 -19.53
N TYR A 298 -2.57 5.08 -20.07
CA TYR A 298 -3.02 4.96 -21.45
C TYR A 298 -4.39 5.59 -21.66
N LEU A 299 -5.33 5.41 -20.73
CA LEU A 299 -6.63 6.06 -20.75
C LEU A 299 -6.52 7.58 -20.76
N THR A 300 -5.65 8.14 -19.90
CA THR A 300 -5.41 9.58 -19.88
C THR A 300 -4.89 10.10 -21.23
N ARG A 301 -3.95 9.39 -21.85
CA ARG A 301 -3.47 9.75 -23.19
C ARG A 301 -4.56 9.62 -24.26
N LEU A 302 -5.40 8.59 -24.17
CA LEU A 302 -6.51 8.36 -25.07
C LEU A 302 -7.52 9.51 -25.02
N TYR A 303 -7.93 9.93 -23.81
CA TYR A 303 -8.85 11.06 -23.64
C TYR A 303 -8.25 12.38 -24.13
N THR A 304 -6.96 12.63 -23.90
CA THR A 304 -6.28 13.81 -24.44
C THR A 304 -6.30 13.80 -25.98
N ARG A 305 -6.03 12.64 -26.61
CA ARG A 305 -5.96 12.53 -28.07
C ARG A 305 -7.33 12.57 -28.75
N LEU A 306 -8.31 11.83 -28.24
CA LEU A 306 -9.63 11.71 -28.88
C LEU A 306 -10.51 12.93 -28.67
N PHE A 307 -10.46 13.54 -27.49
CA PHE A 307 -11.38 14.62 -27.11
C PHE A 307 -10.73 15.98 -26.95
N GLY A 308 -9.42 16.08 -27.16
CA GLY A 308 -8.68 17.33 -26.98
C GLY A 308 -8.80 17.92 -25.57
N CYS A 309 -9.02 17.07 -24.56
CA CYS A 309 -9.17 17.50 -23.17
C CYS A 309 -7.87 18.04 -22.61
N SER A 310 -7.95 19.00 -21.66
CA SER A 310 -6.81 19.38 -20.84
C SER A 310 -6.28 18.17 -20.07
N ARG A 311 -5.02 18.25 -19.60
CA ARG A 311 -4.43 17.16 -18.84
C ARG A 311 -5.23 16.81 -17.59
N VAL A 312 -5.69 17.84 -16.85
CA VAL A 312 -6.54 17.66 -15.66
C VAL A 312 -7.85 16.95 -16.02
N ASN A 313 -8.55 17.43 -17.07
CA ASN A 313 -9.82 16.83 -17.50
C ASN A 313 -9.65 15.39 -18.02
N SER A 314 -8.51 15.07 -18.66
CA SER A 314 -8.20 13.69 -19.09
C SER A 314 -7.98 12.75 -17.89
N VAL A 315 -7.34 13.24 -16.84
CA VAL A 315 -7.17 12.49 -15.56
C VAL A 315 -8.52 12.29 -14.88
N VAL A 316 -9.36 13.32 -14.83
CA VAL A 316 -10.73 13.23 -14.28
C VAL A 316 -11.56 12.22 -15.09
N ALA A 317 -11.54 12.27 -16.42
CA ALA A 317 -12.26 11.32 -17.27
C ALA A 317 -11.80 9.87 -17.06
N SER A 318 -10.50 9.65 -16.89
CA SER A 318 -9.95 8.31 -16.56
C SER A 318 -10.45 7.82 -15.20
N SER A 319 -10.52 8.70 -14.19
CA SER A 319 -11.08 8.36 -12.87
C SER A 319 -12.56 8.01 -12.95
N VAL A 320 -13.33 8.75 -13.74
CA VAL A 320 -14.77 8.47 -13.98
C VAL A 320 -14.93 7.09 -14.65
N THR A 321 -14.07 6.75 -15.62
CA THR A 321 -14.07 5.40 -16.22
C THR A 321 -13.82 4.31 -15.16
N GLY A 322 -12.85 4.52 -14.28
CA GLY A 322 -12.60 3.63 -13.15
C GLY A 322 -13.83 3.46 -12.26
N ALA A 323 -14.53 4.57 -11.93
CA ALA A 323 -15.75 4.55 -11.12
C ALA A 323 -16.89 3.76 -11.78
N PHE A 324 -17.04 3.83 -13.10
CA PHE A 324 -18.02 3.00 -13.82
C PHE A 324 -17.66 1.51 -13.77
N LEU A 325 -16.38 1.15 -13.83
CA LEU A 325 -15.95 -0.25 -13.69
C LEU A 325 -16.22 -0.81 -12.29
N MET A 326 -16.24 0.03 -11.27
CA MET A 326 -16.59 -0.37 -9.89
C MET A 326 -18.05 -0.84 -9.74
N ILE A 327 -18.94 -0.52 -10.69
CA ILE A 327 -20.31 -1.06 -10.70
C ILE A 327 -20.32 -2.59 -10.77
N SER A 328 -19.24 -3.21 -11.30
CA SER A 328 -19.08 -4.66 -11.28
C SER A 328 -19.22 -5.27 -9.87
N LEU A 329 -18.83 -4.53 -8.83
CA LEU A 329 -18.99 -4.97 -7.44
C LEU A 329 -20.48 -5.08 -7.05
N ALA A 330 -21.35 -4.20 -7.57
CA ALA A 330 -22.78 -4.33 -7.33
C ALA A 330 -23.38 -5.57 -7.99
N VAL A 331 -22.82 -5.99 -9.14
CA VAL A 331 -23.25 -7.21 -9.86
C VAL A 331 -22.84 -8.47 -9.11
N VAL A 332 -21.79 -8.43 -8.30
CA VAL A 332 -21.39 -9.54 -7.40
C VAL A 332 -22.56 -10.00 -6.53
N ALA A 333 -23.38 -9.06 -6.04
CA ALA A 333 -24.49 -9.34 -5.14
C ALA A 333 -25.59 -10.26 -5.73
N ILE A 334 -25.69 -10.36 -7.05
CA ILE A 334 -26.68 -11.19 -7.73
C ILE A 334 -26.08 -12.46 -8.36
N THR A 335 -24.75 -12.63 -8.27
CA THR A 335 -24.00 -13.71 -8.88
C THR A 335 -23.88 -14.89 -7.90
N ARG A 336 -24.21 -16.09 -8.38
CA ARG A 336 -24.11 -17.33 -7.60
C ARG A 336 -22.87 -18.16 -7.92
N ASP A 337 -22.26 -17.91 -9.07
CA ASP A 337 -21.05 -18.62 -9.50
C ASP A 337 -19.80 -17.97 -8.89
N PRO A 338 -18.96 -18.73 -8.15
CA PRO A 338 -17.77 -18.19 -7.49
C PRO A 338 -16.73 -17.65 -8.47
N TYR A 339 -16.60 -18.23 -9.65
CA TYR A 339 -15.60 -17.81 -10.64
C TYR A 339 -16.02 -16.51 -11.33
N ILE A 340 -17.31 -16.38 -11.67
CA ILE A 340 -17.86 -15.11 -12.18
C ILE A 340 -17.72 -14.03 -11.12
N THR A 341 -17.97 -14.36 -9.87
CA THR A 341 -17.75 -13.46 -8.71
C THR A 341 -16.31 -12.95 -8.67
N ILE A 342 -15.32 -13.83 -8.80
CA ILE A 342 -13.89 -13.44 -8.81
C ILE A 342 -13.57 -12.54 -9.99
N VAL A 343 -14.11 -12.82 -11.18
CA VAL A 343 -13.94 -11.96 -12.35
C VAL A 343 -14.54 -10.57 -12.11
N LEU A 344 -15.75 -10.48 -11.55
CA LEU A 344 -16.40 -9.19 -11.25
C LEU A 344 -15.63 -8.39 -10.20
N ILE A 345 -15.14 -9.06 -9.15
CA ILE A 345 -14.26 -8.44 -8.14
C ILE A 345 -12.95 -7.97 -8.78
N SER A 346 -12.41 -8.74 -9.74
CA SER A 346 -11.19 -8.36 -10.48
C SER A 346 -11.41 -7.12 -11.35
N ILE A 347 -12.57 -6.99 -12.01
CA ILE A 347 -12.95 -5.78 -12.75
C ILE A 347 -13.06 -4.59 -11.79
N GLY A 348 -13.65 -4.79 -10.61
CA GLY A 348 -13.68 -3.78 -9.53
C GLY A 348 -12.28 -3.36 -9.10
N GLY A 349 -11.38 -4.32 -8.83
CA GLY A 349 -9.98 -4.05 -8.49
C GLY A 349 -9.24 -3.25 -9.56
N PHE A 350 -9.45 -3.59 -10.83
CA PHE A 350 -8.93 -2.84 -11.98
C PHE A 350 -9.44 -1.38 -11.97
N GLY A 351 -10.75 -1.18 -11.78
CA GLY A 351 -11.37 0.15 -11.71
C GLY A 351 -10.86 0.97 -10.52
N HIS A 352 -10.79 0.34 -9.34
CA HIS A 352 -10.25 0.97 -8.12
C HIS A 352 -8.84 1.51 -8.34
N GLN A 353 -7.96 0.72 -8.95
CA GLN A 353 -6.57 1.13 -9.13
C GLN A 353 -6.41 2.25 -10.16
N ILE A 354 -7.26 2.30 -11.19
CA ILE A 354 -7.34 3.47 -12.08
C ILE A 354 -7.64 4.72 -11.26
N ILE A 355 -8.66 4.69 -10.38
CA ILE A 355 -9.03 5.84 -9.54
C ILE A 355 -7.86 6.24 -8.64
N SER A 356 -7.27 5.30 -7.92
CA SER A 356 -6.18 5.55 -6.97
C SER A 356 -4.97 6.21 -7.63
N CYS A 357 -4.56 5.73 -8.82
CA CYS A 357 -3.48 6.32 -9.61
C CYS A 357 -3.82 7.73 -10.09
N MET A 358 -5.05 7.93 -10.57
CA MET A 358 -5.49 9.22 -11.09
C MET A 358 -5.63 10.26 -9.98
N LEU A 359 -6.12 9.89 -8.80
CA LEU A 359 -6.13 10.78 -7.63
C LEU A 359 -4.72 11.22 -7.22
N SER A 360 -3.75 10.31 -7.30
CA SER A 360 -2.34 10.64 -7.05
C SER A 360 -1.79 11.62 -8.10
N ALA A 361 -2.14 11.43 -9.37
CA ALA A 361 -1.76 12.34 -10.45
C ALA A 361 -2.40 13.74 -10.25
N LEU A 362 -3.67 13.80 -9.82
CA LEU A 362 -4.35 15.08 -9.55
C LEU A 362 -3.72 15.89 -8.41
N VAL A 363 -3.14 15.24 -7.41
CA VAL A 363 -2.37 15.94 -6.37
C VAL A 363 -1.22 16.71 -7.00
N VAL A 364 -0.48 16.07 -7.92
CA VAL A 364 0.66 16.69 -8.60
C VAL A 364 0.22 17.83 -9.53
N GLU A 365 -0.91 17.70 -10.22
CA GLU A 365 -1.42 18.71 -11.14
C GLU A 365 -2.13 19.89 -10.45
N SER A 366 -2.61 19.70 -9.20
CA SER A 366 -3.50 20.66 -8.55
C SER A 366 -2.90 21.39 -7.36
N PHE A 367 -1.74 20.97 -6.85
CA PHE A 367 -1.11 21.51 -5.66
C PHE A 367 0.37 21.83 -5.87
N ASP A 368 0.84 22.86 -5.17
CA ASP A 368 2.24 23.26 -5.17
C ASP A 368 3.14 22.17 -4.56
N LYS A 369 4.38 22.07 -5.03
CA LYS A 369 5.36 21.06 -4.59
C LYS A 369 5.51 20.98 -3.07
N GLY A 370 5.45 22.13 -2.38
CA GLY A 370 5.56 22.21 -0.91
C GLY A 370 4.34 21.66 -0.16
N GLN A 371 3.21 21.43 -0.83
CA GLN A 371 1.96 20.94 -0.24
C GLN A 371 1.64 19.50 -0.61
N MET A 372 2.25 18.94 -1.66
CA MET A 372 1.91 17.63 -2.20
C MET A 372 2.01 16.51 -1.16
N ALA A 373 3.05 16.50 -0.32
CA ALA A 373 3.23 15.50 0.72
C ALA A 373 2.11 15.57 1.76
N THR A 374 1.74 16.79 2.20
CA THR A 374 0.64 17.01 3.15
C THR A 374 -0.70 16.59 2.56
N VAL A 375 -0.97 16.95 1.30
CA VAL A 375 -2.20 16.56 0.59
C VAL A 375 -2.31 15.04 0.47
N ASN A 376 -1.22 14.36 0.07
CA ASN A 376 -1.21 12.89 -0.01
C ASN A 376 -1.39 12.22 1.36
N GLY A 377 -0.76 12.77 2.41
CA GLY A 377 -0.94 12.28 3.78
C GLY A 377 -2.38 12.41 4.26
N MET A 378 -2.99 13.60 4.10
CA MET A 378 -4.39 13.84 4.48
C MET A 378 -5.37 12.99 3.66
N ARG A 379 -5.11 12.83 2.35
CA ARG A 379 -5.87 11.93 1.47
C ARG A 379 -5.78 10.48 1.97
N GLY A 380 -4.59 10.02 2.28
CA GLY A 380 -4.36 8.67 2.80
C GLY A 380 -5.08 8.43 4.14
N SER A 381 -5.03 9.40 5.06
CA SER A 381 -5.79 9.31 6.32
C SER A 381 -7.30 9.24 6.08
N ALA A 382 -7.84 10.03 5.14
CA ALA A 382 -9.26 9.95 4.78
C ALA A 382 -9.62 8.56 4.22
N ALA A 383 -8.78 7.98 3.37
CA ALA A 383 -8.95 6.66 2.81
C ALA A 383 -8.95 5.57 3.91
N TRP A 384 -7.96 5.56 4.80
CA TRP A 384 -7.87 4.57 5.88
C TRP A 384 -9.02 4.67 6.90
N ILE A 385 -9.51 5.89 7.19
CA ILE A 385 -10.72 6.08 8.03
C ILE A 385 -11.93 5.45 7.35
N ALA A 386 -12.10 5.61 6.04
CA ALA A 386 -13.20 4.98 5.30
C ALA A 386 -13.11 3.45 5.36
N SER A 387 -11.92 2.89 5.16
CA SER A 387 -11.66 1.46 5.32
C SER A 387 -12.07 0.95 6.70
N PHE A 388 -11.68 1.67 7.75
CA PHE A 388 -12.02 1.34 9.14
C PHE A 388 -13.53 1.34 9.36
N LEU A 389 -14.20 2.44 9.00
CA LEU A 389 -15.65 2.58 9.17
C LEU A 389 -16.43 1.50 8.39
N PHE A 390 -16.00 1.21 7.17
CA PHE A 390 -16.66 0.22 6.33
C PHE A 390 -16.40 -1.21 6.84
N SER A 391 -15.21 -1.52 7.35
CA SER A 391 -14.93 -2.81 7.97
C SER A 391 -15.81 -3.04 9.21
N LEU A 392 -16.03 -2.01 10.05
CA LEU A 392 -16.95 -2.10 11.17
C LEU A 392 -18.40 -2.27 10.71
N LEU A 393 -18.81 -1.55 9.66
CA LEU A 393 -20.14 -1.70 9.07
C LEU A 393 -20.38 -3.14 8.60
N ILE A 394 -19.41 -3.76 7.91
CA ILE A 394 -19.50 -5.18 7.52
C ILE A 394 -19.68 -6.05 8.77
N GLY A 395 -18.87 -5.84 9.81
CA GLY A 395 -18.92 -6.64 11.03
C GLY A 395 -20.28 -6.65 11.72
N VAL A 396 -20.95 -5.50 11.77
CA VAL A 396 -22.26 -5.35 12.43
C VAL A 396 -23.41 -5.83 11.54
N THR A 397 -23.27 -5.75 10.22
CA THR A 397 -24.38 -5.95 9.30
C THR A 397 -24.32 -7.27 8.52
N ALA A 398 -23.14 -7.80 8.22
CA ALA A 398 -22.99 -8.94 7.32
C ALA A 398 -23.67 -10.23 7.86
N ASP A 399 -23.71 -10.45 9.17
CA ASP A 399 -24.42 -11.60 9.73
C ASP A 399 -25.94 -11.43 9.75
N LYS A 400 -26.46 -10.18 9.61
CA LYS A 400 -27.89 -9.86 9.65
C LYS A 400 -28.51 -9.78 8.26
N ILE A 401 -27.82 -9.09 7.33
CA ILE A 401 -28.33 -8.78 6.00
C ILE A 401 -27.49 -9.41 4.87
N GLY A 402 -26.45 -10.18 5.22
CA GLY A 402 -25.49 -10.76 4.27
C GLY A 402 -24.49 -9.72 3.73
N PHE A 403 -23.59 -10.19 2.87
CA PHE A 403 -22.59 -9.33 2.19
C PHE A 403 -23.16 -8.59 0.98
N ASN A 404 -24.23 -9.09 0.37
CA ASN A 404 -24.73 -8.57 -0.90
C ASN A 404 -25.09 -7.08 -0.88
N PRO A 405 -25.83 -6.53 0.11
CA PRO A 405 -26.12 -5.11 0.17
C PRO A 405 -24.86 -4.23 0.28
N LEU A 406 -23.81 -4.77 0.91
CA LEU A 406 -22.53 -4.07 1.08
C LEU A 406 -21.75 -3.98 -0.25
N PHE A 407 -21.76 -5.06 -1.04
CA PHE A 407 -21.19 -5.04 -2.39
C PHE A 407 -21.95 -4.09 -3.33
N ILE A 408 -23.30 -4.04 -3.23
CA ILE A 408 -24.10 -3.06 -3.98
C ILE A 408 -23.68 -1.64 -3.62
N ALA A 409 -23.60 -1.32 -2.32
CA ALA A 409 -23.21 0.01 -1.86
C ALA A 409 -21.82 0.41 -2.38
N MET A 410 -20.83 -0.50 -2.29
CA MET A 410 -19.47 -0.25 -2.79
C MET A 410 -19.46 0.04 -4.30
N GLY A 411 -20.25 -0.69 -5.10
CA GLY A 411 -20.31 -0.46 -6.55
C GLY A 411 -20.76 0.96 -6.93
N PHE A 412 -21.46 1.66 -6.04
CA PHE A 412 -21.93 3.04 -6.27
C PHE A 412 -21.11 4.12 -5.55
N PHE A 413 -20.30 3.78 -4.54
CA PHE A 413 -19.50 4.75 -3.79
C PHE A 413 -18.59 5.56 -4.72
N ASP A 414 -17.93 4.90 -5.65
CA ASP A 414 -16.99 5.56 -6.54
C ASP A 414 -17.66 6.48 -7.56
N LEU A 415 -18.93 6.20 -7.94
CA LEU A 415 -19.71 7.14 -8.74
C LEU A 415 -20.01 8.43 -7.98
N ILE A 416 -20.32 8.32 -6.68
CA ILE A 416 -20.49 9.50 -5.81
C ILE A 416 -19.15 10.26 -5.72
N GLY A 417 -18.05 9.54 -5.50
CA GLY A 417 -16.70 10.12 -5.53
C GLY A 417 -16.41 10.85 -6.84
N ALA A 418 -16.75 10.24 -7.98
CA ALA A 418 -16.56 10.82 -9.31
C ALA A 418 -17.37 12.12 -9.51
N LEU A 419 -18.57 12.23 -8.95
CA LEU A 419 -19.35 13.49 -8.97
C LEU A 419 -18.61 14.61 -8.25
N PHE A 420 -18.06 14.35 -7.07
CA PHE A 420 -17.24 15.33 -6.34
C PHE A 420 -15.98 15.70 -7.11
N LEU A 421 -15.32 14.71 -7.74
CA LEU A 421 -14.16 14.95 -8.57
C LEU A 421 -14.47 15.92 -9.72
N VAL A 422 -15.56 15.67 -10.44
CA VAL A 422 -15.99 16.53 -11.55
C VAL A 422 -16.37 17.92 -11.04
N ALA A 423 -17.09 18.00 -9.91
CA ALA A 423 -17.58 19.27 -9.38
C ALA A 423 -16.45 20.22 -8.89
N PHE A 424 -15.39 19.66 -8.29
CA PHE A 424 -14.33 20.44 -7.64
C PHE A 424 -13.02 20.55 -8.41
N ILE A 425 -12.75 19.60 -9.32
CA ILE A 425 -11.45 19.50 -10.02
C ILE A 425 -11.59 19.78 -11.51
N ALA A 426 -12.68 19.32 -12.19
CA ALA A 426 -12.79 19.46 -13.63
C ALA A 426 -12.75 20.95 -14.05
N GLU A 427 -11.89 21.21 -15.02
CA GLU A 427 -11.76 22.55 -15.60
C GLU A 427 -12.94 22.80 -16.55
N ARG A 428 -13.63 23.93 -16.36
CA ARG A 428 -14.66 24.38 -17.31
C ARG A 428 -13.97 24.65 -18.66
N ARG A 429 -14.52 24.11 -19.74
CA ARG A 429 -14.06 24.50 -21.08
C ARG A 429 -14.09 26.03 -21.17
N ALA A 430 -12.95 26.65 -21.39
CA ALA A 430 -12.92 28.05 -21.78
C ALA A 430 -13.85 28.15 -23.01
N LYS A 431 -14.88 28.97 -22.92
CA LYS A 431 -15.70 29.31 -24.10
C LYS A 431 -14.69 29.81 -25.15
N ARG A 432 -14.54 29.05 -26.25
CA ARG A 432 -13.83 29.56 -27.43
C ARG A 432 -14.58 30.81 -27.82
N ALA A 433 -13.96 31.96 -27.52
CA ALA A 433 -14.36 33.26 -28.00
C ALA A 433 -14.08 33.36 -29.50
#